data_af492c4e36bbc2760cf3d12b88cda737
#
_entry.id   af492c4e36bbc2760cf3d12b88cda737
#
_cell.length_a   1.000
_cell.length_b   1.000
_cell.length_c   1.000
_cell.angle_alpha   90.00
_cell.angle_beta   90.00
_cell.angle_gamma   90.00
#
_symmetry.space_group_name_H-M   'P 1'
#
loop_
_entity.id
_entity.type
_entity.pdbx_description
1 polymer ?
#
loop_
_entity_poly.entity_id
_entity_poly.type
_entity_poly.pdbx_seq_one_letter_code
_entity_poly.pdbx_strand_id
1 'polypeptide(L)'
;PEVVKEQGFDERLKDEYIGSIVARFQALTHGAKGKMLNTPRSIDFYKLLDRKVVLELEPIKNPGEKALIMGLILSVLGEVIKQKYRDSNGFKHITLVEEAHRLLAKWTPGDGMNRRQSVEIFADMLAEVRKYGECFIIADQIPNKLTPDVLKNTNTKIVHRLFAQDDK
;
A
#
# COMPACT_ATOMS: atom_id res chain seq x y z
N PRO A 1 -18.62 13.24 5.80
CA PRO A 1 -19.17 14.55 6.22
C PRO A 1 -19.54 14.59 7.69
N GLU A 2 -20.17 13.57 8.27
CA GLU A 2 -20.59 13.53 9.68
C GLU A 2 -19.41 13.59 10.64
N VAL A 3 -18.37 12.81 10.44
CA VAL A 3 -17.15 12.77 11.27
C VAL A 3 -16.48 14.15 11.38
N VAL A 4 -16.46 14.93 10.29
CA VAL A 4 -15.88 16.28 10.29
C VAL A 4 -16.76 17.26 11.05
N LYS A 5 -18.09 17.05 11.06
CA LYS A 5 -19.04 17.87 11.82
C LYS A 5 -18.89 17.69 13.33
N GLU A 6 -18.53 16.50 13.78
CA GLU A 6 -18.39 16.16 15.21
C GLU A 6 -17.09 16.70 15.84
N GLN A 7 -16.08 17.08 15.04
CA GLN A 7 -14.77 17.52 15.55
C GLN A 7 -14.69 19.00 15.97
N GLY A 8 -15.80 19.74 16.03
CA GLY A 8 -15.85 21.09 16.62
C GLY A 8 -15.13 22.18 15.82
N PHE A 9 -14.79 21.95 14.54
CA PHE A 9 -14.20 22.98 13.67
C PHE A 9 -15.19 24.09 13.34
N ASP A 10 -14.69 25.31 13.10
CA ASP A 10 -15.47 26.42 12.56
C ASP A 10 -16.13 26.04 11.22
N GLU A 11 -17.37 26.52 10.98
CA GLU A 11 -18.16 26.10 9.79
C GLU A 11 -17.40 26.33 8.48
N ARG A 12 -16.67 27.42 8.35
CA ARG A 12 -15.90 27.72 7.15
C ARG A 12 -14.77 26.69 6.91
N LEU A 13 -14.07 26.30 7.96
CA LEU A 13 -13.05 25.26 7.90
C LEU A 13 -13.65 23.89 7.59
N LYS A 14 -14.85 23.60 8.12
CA LYS A 14 -15.58 22.37 7.81
C LYS A 14 -15.89 22.25 6.31
N ASP A 15 -16.41 23.34 5.72
CA ASP A 15 -16.78 23.33 4.30
C ASP A 15 -15.55 23.19 3.39
N GLU A 16 -14.43 23.83 3.73
CA GLU A 16 -13.16 23.65 3.01
C GLU A 16 -12.63 22.21 3.11
N TYR A 17 -12.66 21.60 4.29
CA TYR A 17 -12.25 20.21 4.48
C TYR A 17 -13.18 19.22 3.76
N ILE A 18 -14.49 19.40 3.89
CA ILE A 18 -15.48 18.56 3.20
C ILE A 18 -15.31 18.70 1.69
N GLY A 19 -15.18 19.92 1.16
CA GLY A 19 -14.94 20.17 -0.24
C GLY A 19 -13.67 19.49 -0.76
N SER A 20 -12.57 19.61 -0.02
CA SER A 20 -11.31 18.94 -0.36
C SER A 20 -11.42 17.41 -0.38
N ILE A 21 -12.07 16.82 0.62
CA ILE A 21 -12.28 15.37 0.71
C ILE A 21 -13.19 14.89 -0.43
N VAL A 22 -14.32 15.58 -0.65
CA VAL A 22 -15.26 15.25 -1.73
C VAL A 22 -14.58 15.33 -3.09
N ALA A 23 -13.80 16.38 -3.36
CA ALA A 23 -13.06 16.52 -4.62
C ALA A 23 -12.08 15.37 -4.85
N ARG A 24 -11.37 14.92 -3.79
CA ARG A 24 -10.46 13.76 -3.87
C ARG A 24 -11.21 12.45 -4.16
N PHE A 25 -12.34 12.22 -3.50
CA PHE A 25 -13.17 11.05 -3.78
C PHE A 25 -13.76 11.09 -5.20
N GLN A 26 -14.26 12.24 -5.63
CA GLN A 26 -14.75 12.42 -7.00
C GLN A 26 -13.66 12.14 -8.04
N ALA A 27 -12.42 12.58 -7.80
CA ALA A 27 -11.28 12.27 -8.67
C ALA A 27 -11.01 10.76 -8.79
N LEU A 28 -11.30 9.97 -7.75
CA LEU A 28 -11.19 8.51 -7.78
C LEU A 28 -12.36 7.83 -8.51
N THR A 29 -13.52 8.47 -8.60
CA THR A 29 -14.73 7.90 -9.21
C THR A 29 -14.91 8.27 -10.69
N HIS A 30 -14.03 9.10 -11.26
CA HIS A 30 -14.10 9.53 -12.64
C HIS A 30 -13.03 8.87 -13.53
N GLY A 31 -13.33 8.81 -14.84
CA GLY A 31 -12.41 8.27 -15.85
C GLY A 31 -12.10 6.78 -15.70
N ALA A 32 -10.91 6.38 -16.07
CA ALA A 32 -10.47 4.97 -16.00
C ALA A 32 -10.44 4.44 -14.57
N LYS A 33 -10.05 5.28 -13.61
CA LYS A 33 -10.06 4.95 -12.18
C LYS A 33 -11.47 4.66 -11.66
N GLY A 34 -12.44 5.48 -12.05
CA GLY A 34 -13.82 5.26 -11.67
C GLY A 34 -14.35 3.93 -12.14
N LYS A 35 -13.97 3.49 -13.34
CA LYS A 35 -14.34 2.17 -13.84
C LYS A 35 -13.75 1.02 -13.02
N MET A 36 -12.57 1.22 -12.42
CA MET A 36 -11.92 0.22 -11.57
C MET A 36 -12.47 0.22 -10.15
N LEU A 37 -12.64 1.41 -9.56
CA LEU A 37 -12.93 1.56 -8.13
C LEU A 37 -14.42 1.67 -7.83
N ASN A 38 -15.20 2.27 -8.73
CA ASN A 38 -16.66 2.43 -8.59
C ASN A 38 -17.39 1.29 -9.31
N THR A 39 -17.24 0.07 -8.82
CA THR A 39 -17.88 -1.13 -9.38
C THR A 39 -18.70 -1.83 -8.29
N PRO A 40 -19.87 -2.36 -8.63
CA PRO A 40 -20.69 -3.12 -7.67
C PRO A 40 -20.10 -4.47 -7.29
N ARG A 41 -19.08 -4.94 -8.01
CA ARG A 41 -18.39 -6.21 -7.74
C ARG A 41 -16.94 -5.95 -7.44
N SER A 42 -16.50 -6.33 -6.24
CA SER A 42 -15.09 -6.31 -5.86
C SER A 42 -14.38 -7.60 -6.28
N ILE A 43 -13.06 -7.53 -6.38
CA ILE A 43 -12.21 -8.70 -6.52
C ILE A 43 -12.32 -9.54 -5.23
N ASP A 44 -12.55 -10.84 -5.38
CA ASP A 44 -12.57 -11.78 -4.26
C ASP A 44 -11.13 -12.17 -3.88
N PHE A 45 -10.50 -11.36 -3.04
CA PHE A 45 -9.14 -11.61 -2.57
C PHE A 45 -8.99 -12.94 -1.81
N TYR A 46 -10.06 -13.41 -1.16
CA TYR A 46 -10.01 -14.69 -0.46
C TYR A 46 -9.76 -15.86 -1.42
N LYS A 47 -10.40 -15.83 -2.60
CA LYS A 47 -10.16 -16.81 -3.67
C LYS A 47 -8.84 -16.59 -4.41
N LEU A 48 -8.35 -15.36 -4.49
CA LEU A 48 -7.07 -15.06 -5.14
C LEU A 48 -5.89 -15.73 -4.42
N LEU A 49 -5.94 -15.83 -3.09
CA LEU A 49 -4.90 -16.48 -2.29
C LEU A 49 -4.70 -17.98 -2.60
N ASP A 50 -5.66 -18.61 -3.26
CA ASP A 50 -5.55 -20.02 -3.70
C ASP A 50 -5.01 -20.16 -5.14
N ARG A 51 -4.63 -19.07 -5.77
CA ARG A 51 -4.25 -19.03 -7.18
C ARG A 51 -2.91 -18.32 -7.38
N LYS A 52 -2.26 -18.61 -8.50
CA LYS A 52 -1.14 -17.83 -9.00
C LYS A 52 -1.71 -16.65 -9.77
N VAL A 53 -1.48 -15.44 -9.26
CA VAL A 53 -2.06 -14.22 -9.82
C VAL A 53 -0.96 -13.19 -10.04
N VAL A 54 -1.03 -12.48 -11.15
CA VAL A 54 -0.22 -11.29 -11.44
C VAL A 54 -1.17 -10.10 -11.57
N LEU A 55 -0.91 -9.05 -10.81
CA LEU A 55 -1.63 -7.79 -10.88
C LEU A 55 -0.75 -6.76 -11.60
N GLU A 56 -1.02 -6.52 -12.86
CA GLU A 56 -0.27 -5.56 -13.67
C GLU A 56 -0.77 -4.15 -13.42
N LEU A 57 0.09 -3.29 -12.87
CA LEU A 57 -0.20 -1.88 -12.60
C LEU A 57 0.50 -0.93 -13.58
N GLU A 58 1.17 -1.44 -14.60
CA GLU A 58 1.87 -0.63 -15.60
C GLU A 58 0.93 0.34 -16.35
N PRO A 59 -0.31 -0.03 -16.71
CA PRO A 59 -1.22 0.90 -17.38
C PRO A 59 -1.55 2.16 -16.57
N ILE A 60 -1.36 2.13 -15.25
CA ILE A 60 -1.55 3.29 -14.38
C ILE A 60 -0.32 4.19 -14.49
N LYS A 61 -0.42 5.26 -15.26
CA LYS A 61 0.72 6.14 -15.57
C LYS A 61 1.08 7.10 -14.45
N ASN A 62 0.11 7.54 -13.65
CA ASN A 62 0.34 8.45 -12.54
C ASN A 62 0.96 7.72 -11.35
N PRO A 63 2.17 8.12 -10.88
CA PRO A 63 2.85 7.42 -9.78
C PRO A 63 2.07 7.44 -8.46
N GLY A 64 1.40 8.55 -8.15
CA GLY A 64 0.60 8.67 -6.92
C GLY A 64 -0.65 7.78 -6.96
N GLU A 65 -1.28 7.65 -8.12
CA GLU A 65 -2.41 6.74 -8.32
C GLU A 65 -1.97 5.28 -8.23
N LYS A 66 -0.82 4.95 -8.83
CA LYS A 66 -0.23 3.61 -8.73
C LYS A 66 0.05 3.24 -7.26
N ALA A 67 0.69 4.13 -6.51
CA ALA A 67 0.95 3.94 -5.08
C ALA A 67 -0.34 3.75 -4.28
N LEU A 68 -1.38 4.55 -4.55
CA LEU A 68 -2.69 4.40 -3.89
C LEU A 68 -3.30 3.04 -4.16
N ILE A 69 -3.34 2.60 -5.43
CA ILE A 69 -3.90 1.30 -5.80
C ILE A 69 -3.10 0.14 -5.18
N MET A 70 -1.76 0.21 -5.24
CA MET A 70 -0.90 -0.77 -4.55
C MET A 70 -1.22 -0.83 -3.05
N GLY A 71 -1.36 0.33 -2.41
CA GLY A 71 -1.69 0.43 -1.00
C GLY A 71 -3.03 -0.19 -0.65
N LEU A 72 -4.07 0.09 -1.43
CA LEU A 72 -5.41 -0.50 -1.24
C LEU A 72 -5.38 -2.02 -1.42
N ILE A 73 -4.71 -2.52 -2.46
CA ILE A 73 -4.55 -3.95 -2.71
C ILE A 73 -3.87 -4.64 -1.53
N LEU A 74 -2.73 -4.11 -1.08
CA LEU A 74 -1.98 -4.71 0.03
C LEU A 74 -2.72 -4.64 1.35
N SER A 75 -3.46 -3.55 1.63
CA SER A 75 -4.30 -3.45 2.82
C SER A 75 -5.38 -4.52 2.86
N VAL A 76 -6.13 -4.67 1.77
CA VAL A 76 -7.18 -5.71 1.68
C VAL A 76 -6.56 -7.11 1.74
N LEU A 77 -5.44 -7.33 1.05
CA LEU A 77 -4.72 -8.60 1.07
C LEU A 77 -4.28 -8.96 2.49
N GLY A 78 -3.71 -8.01 3.22
CA GLY A 78 -3.29 -8.21 4.62
C GLY A 78 -4.44 -8.64 5.53
N GLU A 79 -5.59 -7.98 5.42
CA GLU A 79 -6.77 -8.34 6.20
C GLU A 79 -7.33 -9.73 5.83
N VAL A 80 -7.36 -10.05 4.56
CA VAL A 80 -7.83 -11.36 4.09
C VAL A 80 -6.87 -12.48 4.51
N ILE A 81 -5.56 -12.25 4.48
CA ILE A 81 -4.55 -13.20 4.99
C ILE A 81 -4.77 -13.48 6.47
N LYS A 82 -4.96 -12.44 7.28
CA LYS A 82 -5.25 -12.57 8.71
C LYS A 82 -6.50 -13.39 8.98
N GLN A 83 -7.55 -13.16 8.20
CA GLN A 83 -8.81 -13.90 8.33
C GLN A 83 -8.68 -15.36 7.90
N LYS A 84 -8.10 -15.58 6.71
CA LYS A 84 -8.02 -16.91 6.09
C LYS A 84 -7.09 -17.86 6.82
N TYR A 85 -5.98 -17.34 7.35
CA TYR A 85 -4.90 -18.14 7.92
C TYR A 85 -4.73 -17.94 9.43
N ARG A 86 -5.74 -17.39 10.12
CA ARG A 86 -5.71 -17.09 11.57
C ARG A 86 -5.21 -18.26 12.41
N ASP A 87 -5.73 -19.45 12.16
CA ASP A 87 -5.44 -20.66 12.94
C ASP A 87 -4.47 -21.60 12.21
N SER A 88 -3.77 -21.08 11.22
CA SER A 88 -2.86 -21.87 10.39
C SER A 88 -1.43 -21.76 10.87
N ASN A 89 -0.70 -22.84 10.80
CA ASN A 89 0.74 -22.89 11.09
C ASN A 89 1.55 -23.06 9.79
N GLY A 90 2.75 -22.50 9.78
CA GLY A 90 3.71 -22.63 8.71
C GLY A 90 3.39 -21.77 7.48
N PHE A 91 4.20 -21.93 6.45
CA PHE A 91 4.12 -21.19 5.22
C PHE A 91 2.82 -21.45 4.43
N LYS A 92 2.18 -20.42 3.90
CA LYS A 92 0.91 -20.47 3.17
C LYS A 92 0.96 -19.81 1.80
N HIS A 93 1.48 -18.60 1.71
CA HIS A 93 1.38 -17.79 0.51
C HIS A 93 2.61 -16.91 0.32
N ILE A 94 2.86 -16.48 -0.92
CA ILE A 94 3.92 -15.52 -1.26
C ILE A 94 3.31 -14.36 -2.00
N THR A 95 3.63 -13.15 -1.55
CA THR A 95 3.38 -11.91 -2.28
C THR A 95 4.70 -11.31 -2.74
N LEU A 96 4.88 -11.15 -4.04
CA LEU A 96 5.99 -10.40 -4.63
C LEU A 96 5.52 -8.98 -4.94
N VAL A 97 6.25 -8.00 -4.43
CA VAL A 97 6.00 -6.57 -4.68
C VAL A 97 7.20 -5.99 -5.41
N GLU A 98 7.01 -5.62 -6.67
CA GLU A 98 8.01 -4.92 -7.47
C GLU A 98 7.86 -3.40 -7.33
N GLU A 99 8.97 -2.67 -7.52
CA GLU A 99 9.01 -1.20 -7.40
C GLU A 99 8.49 -0.71 -6.02
N ALA A 100 8.82 -1.45 -4.97
CA ALA A 100 8.29 -1.23 -3.63
C ALA A 100 8.56 0.18 -3.08
N HIS A 101 9.60 0.88 -3.57
CA HIS A 101 9.88 2.27 -3.23
C HIS A 101 8.71 3.22 -3.56
N ARG A 102 7.79 2.85 -4.44
CA ARG A 102 6.60 3.68 -4.73
C ARG A 102 5.66 3.78 -3.53
N LEU A 103 5.60 2.74 -2.74
CA LEU A 103 4.76 2.65 -1.55
C LEU A 103 5.56 2.84 -0.25
N LEU A 104 6.73 2.24 -0.20
CA LEU A 104 7.58 2.14 0.98
C LEU A 104 8.78 3.09 0.90
N ALA A 105 8.58 4.25 0.29
CA ALA A 105 9.63 5.25 0.15
C ALA A 105 10.09 5.78 1.52
N LYS A 106 11.41 5.98 1.61
CA LYS A 106 12.01 6.69 2.73
C LYS A 106 11.37 8.07 2.88
N TRP A 107 10.98 8.40 4.10
CA TRP A 107 10.50 9.72 4.43
C TRP A 107 11.64 10.75 4.43
N THR A 108 11.34 11.94 3.91
CA THR A 108 12.27 13.08 3.91
C THR A 108 11.65 14.28 4.62
N PRO A 109 12.46 15.14 5.30
CA PRO A 109 11.95 16.39 5.86
C PRO A 109 11.24 17.22 4.78
N GLY A 110 9.97 17.59 5.05
CA GLY A 110 9.11 18.26 4.07
C GLY A 110 8.00 17.37 3.50
N ASP A 111 8.09 16.05 3.60
CA ASP A 111 6.98 15.16 3.32
C ASP A 111 5.86 15.34 4.37
N GLY A 112 4.60 15.32 3.92
CA GLY A 112 3.46 15.44 4.81
C GLY A 112 3.38 14.28 5.82
N MET A 113 2.89 14.58 7.04
CA MET A 113 2.75 13.59 8.11
C MET A 113 1.96 12.34 7.69
N ASN A 114 0.95 12.51 6.83
CA ASN A 114 0.14 11.42 6.31
C ASN A 114 0.96 10.40 5.51
N ARG A 115 1.99 10.85 4.76
CA ARG A 115 2.87 9.97 4.00
C ARG A 115 3.71 9.10 4.93
N ARG A 116 4.26 9.70 5.99
CA ARG A 116 5.03 8.98 7.00
C ARG A 116 4.19 7.89 7.66
N GLN A 117 3.00 8.24 8.13
CA GLN A 117 2.08 7.29 8.76
C GLN A 117 1.70 6.14 7.82
N SER A 118 1.44 6.42 6.54
CA SER A 118 1.13 5.37 5.57
C SER A 118 2.28 4.38 5.42
N VAL A 119 3.52 4.86 5.32
CA VAL A 119 4.71 4.00 5.21
C VAL A 119 4.89 3.14 6.48
N GLU A 120 4.71 3.72 7.66
CA GLU A 120 4.79 3.00 8.95
C GLU A 120 3.72 1.90 9.03
N ILE A 121 2.46 2.20 8.71
CA ILE A 121 1.36 1.22 8.68
C ILE A 121 1.68 0.03 7.75
N PHE A 122 2.23 0.29 6.57
CA PHE A 122 2.59 -0.78 5.65
C PHE A 122 3.79 -1.60 6.14
N ALA A 123 4.80 -0.97 6.71
CA ALA A 123 5.93 -1.66 7.29
C ALA A 123 5.51 -2.59 8.45
N ASP A 124 4.59 -2.12 9.29
CA ASP A 124 4.03 -2.91 10.39
C ASP A 124 3.17 -4.07 9.88
N MET A 125 2.36 -3.83 8.84
CA MET A 125 1.58 -4.88 8.19
C MET A 125 2.49 -5.98 7.64
N LEU A 126 3.60 -5.64 6.96
CA LEU A 126 4.56 -6.61 6.44
C LEU A 126 5.14 -7.50 7.56
N ALA A 127 5.42 -6.91 8.72
CA ALA A 127 5.91 -7.65 9.88
C ALA A 127 4.81 -8.55 10.48
N GLU A 128 3.56 -8.08 10.50
CA GLU A 128 2.45 -8.77 11.13
C GLU A 128 1.99 -10.00 10.35
N VAL A 129 1.82 -9.90 9.03
CA VAL A 129 1.24 -10.98 8.22
C VAL A 129 2.11 -12.23 8.15
N ARG A 130 3.38 -12.10 8.49
CA ARG A 130 4.29 -13.24 8.61
C ARG A 130 3.80 -14.29 9.63
N LYS A 131 3.11 -13.88 10.69
CA LYS A 131 2.52 -14.79 11.69
C LYS A 131 1.50 -15.74 11.07
N TYR A 132 0.88 -15.31 10.00
CA TYR A 132 -0.17 -16.05 9.30
C TYR A 132 0.36 -16.84 8.11
N GLY A 133 1.69 -17.02 8.02
CA GLY A 133 2.33 -17.80 6.97
C GLY A 133 2.51 -17.10 5.64
N GLU A 134 2.37 -15.77 5.62
CA GLU A 134 2.68 -14.96 4.45
C GLU A 134 4.18 -14.70 4.33
N CYS A 135 4.71 -14.83 3.12
CA CYS A 135 6.07 -14.44 2.78
C CYS A 135 6.03 -13.26 1.81
N PHE A 136 6.54 -12.11 2.21
CA PHE A 136 6.74 -10.99 1.31
C PHE A 136 8.12 -11.04 0.67
N ILE A 137 8.15 -10.94 -0.65
CA ILE A 137 9.35 -10.69 -1.44
C ILE A 137 9.26 -9.26 -1.97
N ILE A 138 10.21 -8.43 -1.57
CA ILE A 138 10.30 -7.04 -2.00
C ILE A 138 11.41 -6.94 -3.02
N ALA A 139 11.05 -6.58 -4.26
CA ALA A 139 11.99 -6.36 -5.33
C ALA A 139 12.09 -4.87 -5.66
N ASP A 140 13.29 -4.33 -5.64
CA ASP A 140 13.53 -2.92 -5.95
C ASP A 140 14.90 -2.72 -6.60
N GLN A 141 14.97 -1.73 -7.49
CA GLN A 141 16.20 -1.37 -8.17
C GLN A 141 16.99 -0.27 -7.42
N ILE A 142 16.32 0.44 -6.49
CA ILE A 142 16.86 1.60 -5.80
C ILE A 142 16.68 1.42 -4.29
N PRO A 143 17.50 0.57 -3.65
CA PRO A 143 17.34 0.22 -2.24
C PRO A 143 17.45 1.43 -1.31
N ASN A 144 18.20 2.45 -1.68
CA ASN A 144 18.33 3.68 -0.89
C ASN A 144 17.01 4.49 -0.78
N LYS A 145 16.06 4.26 -1.68
CA LYS A 145 14.72 4.88 -1.60
C LYS A 145 13.78 4.17 -0.64
N LEU A 146 14.08 2.94 -0.24
CA LEU A 146 13.23 2.20 0.70
C LEU A 146 13.38 2.72 2.12
N THR A 147 12.27 2.71 2.86
CA THR A 147 12.32 3.03 4.29
C THR A 147 13.21 2.04 5.06
N PRO A 148 14.01 2.50 6.04
CA PRO A 148 14.85 1.62 6.84
C PRO A 148 14.07 0.50 7.56
N ASP A 149 12.80 0.72 7.88
CA ASP A 149 11.98 -0.25 8.58
C ASP A 149 11.65 -1.47 7.72
N VAL A 150 11.48 -1.30 6.41
CA VAL A 150 11.36 -2.41 5.47
C VAL A 150 12.65 -3.23 5.43
N LEU A 151 13.80 -2.55 5.38
CA LEU A 151 15.10 -3.22 5.37
C LEU A 151 15.38 -3.98 6.67
N LYS A 152 14.92 -3.47 7.82
CA LYS A 152 15.04 -4.16 9.12
C LYS A 152 14.12 -5.38 9.23
N ASN A 153 12.91 -5.28 8.66
CA ASN A 153 11.90 -6.35 8.74
C ASN A 153 12.12 -7.48 7.72
N THR A 154 13.04 -7.32 6.76
CA THR A 154 13.43 -8.38 5.83
C THR A 154 14.65 -9.13 6.34
N ASN A 155 14.52 -10.44 6.60
CA ASN A 155 15.62 -11.26 7.15
C ASN A 155 16.65 -11.65 6.07
N THR A 156 16.18 -11.95 4.86
CA THR A 156 17.03 -12.36 3.74
C THR A 156 17.15 -11.21 2.75
N LYS A 157 18.38 -10.94 2.32
CA LYS A 157 18.67 -9.93 1.30
C LYS A 157 19.46 -10.56 0.19
N ILE A 158 18.96 -10.43 -1.04
CA ILE A 158 19.64 -10.87 -2.27
C ILE A 158 19.97 -9.61 -3.04
N VAL A 159 21.27 -9.35 -3.21
CA VAL A 159 21.76 -8.13 -3.86
C VAL A 159 22.53 -8.51 -5.11
N HIS A 160 22.06 -8.01 -6.26
CA HIS A 160 22.81 -8.05 -7.50
C HIS A 160 23.71 -6.81 -7.63
N ARG A 161 24.43 -6.70 -8.74
CA ARG A 161 25.31 -5.58 -8.99
C ARG A 161 24.52 -4.24 -8.99
N LEU A 162 24.88 -3.36 -8.09
CA LEU A 162 24.39 -1.98 -8.03
C LEU A 162 25.36 -1.05 -8.75
N PHE A 163 24.87 -0.19 -9.63
CA PHE A 163 25.70 0.73 -10.41
C PHE A 163 25.85 2.10 -9.74
N ALA A 164 24.80 2.58 -9.08
CA ALA A 164 24.82 3.86 -8.39
C ALA A 164 25.68 3.80 -7.11
N GLN A 165 26.48 4.84 -6.87
CA GLN A 165 27.30 4.92 -5.65
C GLN A 165 26.45 5.06 -4.40
N ASP A 166 25.30 5.73 -4.51
CA ASP A 166 24.38 6.00 -3.40
C ASP A 166 23.63 4.74 -2.92
N ASP A 167 23.65 3.67 -3.73
CA ASP A 167 22.97 2.40 -3.45
C ASP A 167 23.94 1.31 -2.96
N LYS A 168 25.23 1.64 -2.83
CA LYS A 168 26.28 0.75 -2.31
C LYS A 168 26.52 0.96 -0.82
#